data_7b2fd040ca96b979caba53ebc6b5aa65
#
_entry.id   7b2fd040ca96b979caba53ebc6b5aa65
#
_cell.length_a   1.000
_cell.length_b   1.000
_cell.length_c   1.000
_cell.angle_alpha   90.00
_cell.angle_beta   90.00
_cell.angle_gamma   90.00
#
_symmetry.space_group_name_H-M   'P 1'
#
loop_
_entity.id
_entity.type
_entity.pdbx_description
1 polymer ?
#
loop_
_entity_poly.entity_id
_entity_poly.type
_entity_poly.pdbx_seq_one_letter_code
_entity_poly.pdbx_strand_id
1 'polypeptide(L)'
;MLFSAAAAKAQTWAVALNLGDAIELGTIGIEGSAAVAQHWSIHAGAKVNPWTFAKHDTWNGLFSEPDPDQKQDRKQSYAIGARWWPWNVYSGWWVGCKAQYQEYNRGGFGFPIASGLKTEEGDAFGAALSGGYSLMLKEHWNLDFGLGVWGGWTKYRKFAYPENGKITEEGLKWFFLPNEVILSLVYIF
;
A
#
# COMPACT_ATOMS: atom_id res chain seq x y z
N MET A 1 34.46 38.16 -7.05
CA MET A 1 33.52 37.88 -5.93
C MET A 1 33.02 36.46 -6.09
N LEU A 2 33.58 35.54 -5.30
CA LEU A 2 33.13 34.15 -5.25
C LEU A 2 31.95 34.09 -4.28
N PHE A 3 30.76 33.93 -4.82
CA PHE A 3 29.59 33.58 -4.00
C PHE A 3 29.77 32.11 -3.52
N SER A 4 30.23 31.99 -2.30
CA SER A 4 30.09 30.73 -1.56
C SER A 4 28.60 30.48 -1.34
N ALA A 5 28.00 29.69 -2.18
CA ALA A 5 26.69 29.10 -1.89
C ALA A 5 26.89 28.17 -0.70
N ALA A 6 26.53 28.64 0.49
CA ALA A 6 26.34 27.77 1.62
C ALA A 6 25.24 26.78 1.17
N ALA A 7 25.64 25.55 0.89
CA ALA A 7 24.69 24.47 0.69
C ALA A 7 23.93 24.35 2.01
N ALA A 8 22.73 24.92 2.08
CA ALA A 8 21.76 24.57 3.09
C ALA A 8 21.68 23.04 3.02
N LYS A 9 21.91 22.36 4.12
CA LYS A 9 21.68 20.91 4.21
C LYS A 9 20.22 20.70 3.85
N ALA A 10 19.95 20.40 2.58
CA ALA A 10 18.62 20.05 2.15
C ALA A 10 18.26 18.78 2.90
N GLN A 11 17.11 18.76 3.53
CA GLN A 11 16.53 17.55 4.10
C GLN A 11 16.46 16.52 2.99
N THR A 12 17.21 15.43 3.13
CA THR A 12 17.46 14.51 2.03
C THR A 12 16.74 13.18 2.16
N TRP A 13 16.27 12.87 3.38
CA TRP A 13 15.62 11.59 3.69
C TRP A 13 14.33 11.84 4.45
N ALA A 14 13.35 10.99 4.20
CA ALA A 14 12.12 10.99 4.99
C ALA A 14 11.61 9.56 5.23
N VAL A 15 10.88 9.40 6.32
CA VAL A 15 10.13 8.19 6.63
C VAL A 15 8.67 8.58 6.83
N ALA A 16 7.77 7.83 6.24
CA ALA A 16 6.34 8.06 6.29
C ALA A 16 5.59 6.84 6.83
N LEU A 17 4.61 7.09 7.67
CA LEU A 17 3.61 6.11 8.10
C LEU A 17 2.28 6.48 7.44
N ASN A 18 1.77 5.62 6.56
CA ASN A 18 0.50 5.87 5.89
C ASN A 18 -0.69 5.43 6.75
N LEU A 19 -1.38 6.37 7.34
CA LEU A 19 -2.59 6.16 8.12
C LEU A 19 -3.79 5.80 7.23
N GLY A 20 -3.77 6.21 5.95
CA GLY A 20 -4.79 5.85 4.97
C GLY A 20 -4.88 4.34 4.72
N ASP A 21 -3.76 3.63 4.86
CA ASP A 21 -3.73 2.18 4.73
C ASP A 21 -4.56 1.47 5.81
N ALA A 22 -4.76 2.08 6.97
CA ALA A 22 -5.59 1.51 8.03
C ALA A 22 -7.07 1.41 7.63
N ILE A 23 -7.55 2.24 6.70
CA ILE A 23 -8.90 2.15 6.11
C ILE A 23 -9.06 0.84 5.33
N GLU A 24 -7.98 0.30 4.79
CA GLU A 24 -7.95 -1.01 4.15
C GLU A 24 -7.86 -2.14 5.20
N LEU A 25 -8.89 -2.25 6.04
CA LEU A 25 -9.03 -3.29 7.05
C LEU A 25 -7.82 -3.42 8.01
N GLY A 26 -7.25 -2.28 8.42
CA GLY A 26 -6.15 -2.25 9.38
C GLY A 26 -4.78 -2.59 8.76
N THR A 27 -4.59 -2.34 7.48
CA THR A 27 -3.28 -2.46 6.82
C THR A 27 -2.30 -1.46 7.44
N ILE A 28 -1.09 -1.88 7.69
CA ILE A 28 0.01 -1.06 8.19
C ILE A 28 1.01 -0.86 7.06
N GLY A 29 1.32 0.40 6.73
CA GLY A 29 2.27 0.75 5.68
C GLY A 29 3.37 1.69 6.19
N ILE A 30 4.60 1.42 5.76
CA ILE A 30 5.76 2.28 5.99
C ILE A 30 6.45 2.56 4.66
N GLU A 31 6.90 3.80 4.47
CA GLU A 31 7.63 4.24 3.28
C GLU A 31 8.87 5.02 3.70
N GLY A 32 10.00 4.71 3.09
CA GLY A 32 11.21 5.52 3.13
C GLY A 32 11.41 6.24 1.80
N SER A 33 11.87 7.48 1.83
CA SER A 33 12.13 8.26 0.63
C SER A 33 13.42 9.08 0.72
N ALA A 34 13.99 9.39 -0.44
CA ALA A 34 15.18 10.21 -0.57
C ALA A 34 15.02 11.27 -1.67
N ALA A 35 15.37 12.50 -1.36
CA ALA A 35 15.51 13.55 -2.37
C ALA A 35 16.77 13.28 -3.21
N VAL A 36 16.59 13.06 -4.51
CA VAL A 36 17.70 12.79 -5.45
C VAL A 36 18.02 14.00 -6.32
N ALA A 37 17.08 14.95 -6.42
CA ALA A 37 17.24 16.24 -7.08
C ALA A 37 16.24 17.25 -6.49
N GLN A 38 16.34 18.52 -6.86
CA GLN A 38 15.48 19.59 -6.35
C GLN A 38 13.97 19.28 -6.49
N HIS A 39 13.60 18.62 -7.57
CA HIS A 39 12.21 18.31 -7.93
C HIS A 39 11.90 16.81 -7.92
N TRP A 40 12.83 15.95 -7.51
CA TRP A 40 12.66 14.51 -7.58
C TRP A 40 13.02 13.82 -6.29
N SER A 41 12.14 12.94 -5.84
CA SER A 41 12.42 11.97 -4.80
C SER A 41 12.16 10.56 -5.30
N ILE A 42 12.94 9.60 -4.81
CA ILE A 42 12.67 8.18 -4.93
C ILE A 42 12.11 7.67 -3.61
N HIS A 43 11.28 6.64 -3.66
CA HIS A 43 10.72 6.05 -2.46
C HIS A 43 10.61 4.52 -2.58
N ALA A 44 10.68 3.86 -1.46
CA ALA A 44 10.39 2.43 -1.33
C ALA A 44 9.53 2.21 -0.08
N GLY A 45 8.58 1.31 -0.18
CA GLY A 45 7.64 1.05 0.91
C GLY A 45 7.20 -0.39 0.99
N ALA A 46 6.71 -0.75 2.16
CA ALA A 46 6.11 -2.04 2.43
C ALA A 46 4.81 -1.84 3.21
N LYS A 47 3.82 -2.69 2.91
CA LYS A 47 2.52 -2.73 3.60
C LYS A 47 2.23 -4.16 4.01
N VAL A 48 1.63 -4.33 5.17
CA VAL A 48 1.21 -5.63 5.68
C VAL A 48 -0.18 -5.54 6.30
N ASN A 49 -1.00 -6.52 5.99
CA ASN A 49 -2.26 -6.77 6.67
C ASN A 49 -2.28 -8.24 7.12
N PRO A 50 -2.01 -8.52 8.39
CA PRO A 50 -1.97 -9.89 8.90
C PRO A 50 -3.33 -10.39 9.40
N TRP A 51 -4.38 -9.56 9.35
CA TRP A 51 -5.60 -9.81 10.09
C TRP A 51 -6.50 -10.85 9.44
N THR A 52 -7.03 -11.71 10.30
CA THR A 52 -8.12 -12.64 10.01
C THR A 52 -9.25 -12.32 10.97
N PHE A 53 -10.45 -12.06 10.45
CA PHE A 53 -11.63 -11.73 11.23
C PHE A 53 -12.52 -12.94 11.31
N ALA A 54 -12.73 -13.48 12.51
CA ALA A 54 -13.68 -14.57 12.73
C ALA A 54 -15.04 -14.04 13.20
N LYS A 55 -16.12 -14.75 12.91
CA LYS A 55 -17.49 -14.35 13.28
C LYS A 55 -17.77 -14.53 14.78
N HIS A 56 -17.09 -15.44 15.46
CA HIS A 56 -17.17 -15.67 16.88
C HIS A 56 -16.01 -15.03 17.62
N ASP A 57 -16.27 -14.51 18.83
CA ASP A 57 -15.38 -13.75 19.73
C ASP A 57 -14.10 -14.47 20.18
N THR A 58 -13.73 -15.53 19.53
CA THR A 58 -12.48 -16.20 19.79
C THR A 58 -11.44 -15.73 18.79
N TRP A 59 -10.43 -15.04 19.30
CA TRP A 59 -9.14 -14.88 18.66
C TRP A 59 -8.53 -16.25 18.42
N ASN A 60 -8.99 -16.91 17.38
CA ASN A 60 -8.49 -18.20 16.99
C ASN A 60 -7.24 -17.96 16.15
N GLY A 61 -6.11 -18.07 16.83
CA GLY A 61 -4.80 -17.95 16.21
C GLY A 61 -4.56 -19.00 15.11
N LEU A 62 -3.31 -19.11 14.70
CA LEU A 62 -2.79 -19.91 13.58
C LEU A 62 -3.21 -21.41 13.55
N PHE A 63 -3.89 -21.93 14.56
CA PHE A 63 -4.13 -23.35 14.81
C PHE A 63 -5.61 -23.75 14.97
N SER A 64 -6.55 -22.84 14.70
CA SER A 64 -7.97 -23.18 14.79
C SER A 64 -8.52 -23.72 13.48
N GLU A 65 -9.56 -24.58 13.60
CA GLU A 65 -10.25 -25.07 12.42
C GLU A 65 -10.84 -23.93 11.59
N PRO A 66 -10.84 -24.03 10.24
CA PRO A 66 -11.36 -23.00 9.38
C PRO A 66 -12.85 -22.76 9.63
N ASP A 67 -13.22 -21.56 10.05
CA ASP A 67 -14.61 -21.15 10.18
C ASP A 67 -15.18 -20.83 8.79
N PRO A 68 -16.32 -21.41 8.35
CA PRO A 68 -16.94 -21.11 7.07
C PRO A 68 -17.34 -19.63 6.91
N ASP A 69 -17.55 -18.94 8.02
CA ASP A 69 -17.87 -17.50 8.06
C ASP A 69 -16.64 -16.61 8.23
N GLN A 70 -15.45 -17.18 8.20
CA GLN A 70 -14.20 -16.46 8.37
C GLN A 70 -14.00 -15.42 7.29
N LYS A 71 -13.76 -14.17 7.72
CA LYS A 71 -13.39 -13.05 6.84
C LYS A 71 -11.92 -12.75 6.99
N GLN A 72 -11.21 -12.69 5.88
CA GLN A 72 -9.78 -12.36 5.86
C GLN A 72 -9.42 -11.47 4.68
N ASP A 73 -8.51 -10.54 4.91
CA ASP A 73 -7.84 -9.73 3.88
C ASP A 73 -6.35 -9.65 4.21
N ARG A 74 -5.71 -10.82 4.23
CA ARG A 74 -4.27 -10.90 4.50
C ARG A 74 -3.52 -10.51 3.25
N LYS A 75 -2.60 -9.55 3.38
CA LYS A 75 -1.77 -9.11 2.28
C LYS A 75 -0.42 -8.59 2.75
N GLN A 76 0.56 -8.70 1.87
CA GLN A 76 1.83 -8.01 1.96
C GLN A 76 2.16 -7.40 0.62
N SER A 77 2.63 -6.16 0.63
CA SER A 77 2.94 -5.41 -0.59
C SER A 77 4.28 -4.72 -0.46
N TYR A 78 4.98 -4.65 -1.57
CA TYR A 78 6.25 -3.95 -1.69
C TYR A 78 6.18 -3.04 -2.90
N ALA A 79 6.69 -1.84 -2.76
CA ALA A 79 6.67 -0.85 -3.83
C ALA A 79 7.98 -0.08 -3.90
N ILE A 80 8.34 0.33 -5.10
CA ILE A 80 9.43 1.27 -5.36
C ILE A 80 8.97 2.25 -6.42
N GLY A 81 9.31 3.54 -6.27
CA GLY A 81 8.84 4.56 -7.19
C GLY A 81 9.57 5.88 -7.09
N ALA A 82 9.02 6.86 -7.78
CA ALA A 82 9.50 8.22 -7.79
C ALA A 82 8.34 9.22 -7.70
N ARG A 83 8.59 10.38 -7.10
CA ARG A 83 7.68 11.52 -7.06
C ARG A 83 8.35 12.73 -7.69
N TRP A 84 7.59 13.47 -8.46
CA TRP A 84 7.95 14.75 -8.98
C TRP A 84 7.22 15.88 -8.25
N TRP A 85 7.95 16.94 -7.92
CA TRP A 85 7.51 18.08 -7.12
C TRP A 85 7.67 19.35 -7.93
N PRO A 86 6.60 20.11 -8.22
CA PRO A 86 6.69 21.35 -8.98
C PRO A 86 7.60 22.41 -8.34
N TRP A 87 7.68 22.40 -7.01
CA TRP A 87 8.50 23.37 -6.25
C TRP A 87 9.77 22.72 -5.70
N ASN A 88 9.71 22.21 -4.48
CA ASN A 88 10.81 21.52 -3.85
C ASN A 88 10.32 20.18 -3.30
N VAL A 89 11.22 19.22 -3.20
CA VAL A 89 10.93 17.92 -2.59
C VAL A 89 10.37 18.12 -1.18
N TYR A 90 9.36 17.35 -0.84
CA TYR A 90 8.60 17.39 0.43
C TYR A 90 7.79 18.69 0.64
N SER A 91 7.47 19.46 -0.39
CA SER A 91 6.70 20.69 -0.25
C SER A 91 5.64 20.85 -1.33
N GLY A 92 4.38 20.99 -0.90
CA GLY A 92 3.25 21.29 -1.77
C GLY A 92 2.78 20.13 -2.64
N TRP A 93 2.35 20.41 -3.85
CA TRP A 93 1.84 19.41 -4.79
C TRP A 93 2.91 18.44 -5.25
N TRP A 94 2.51 17.21 -5.50
CA TRP A 94 3.36 16.19 -6.11
C TRP A 94 2.55 15.23 -6.97
N VAL A 95 3.23 14.61 -7.93
CA VAL A 95 2.75 13.46 -8.68
C VAL A 95 3.78 12.36 -8.61
N GLY A 96 3.34 11.10 -8.58
CA GLY A 96 4.23 9.97 -8.42
C GLY A 96 3.81 8.77 -9.24
N CYS A 97 4.80 7.93 -9.51
CA CYS A 97 4.58 6.61 -10.06
C CYS A 97 5.40 5.59 -9.27
N LYS A 98 4.90 4.37 -9.19
CA LYS A 98 5.58 3.25 -8.54
C LYS A 98 5.29 1.93 -9.23
N ALA A 99 6.24 1.02 -9.18
CA ALA A 99 6.01 -0.41 -9.40
C ALA A 99 5.65 -1.05 -8.06
N GLN A 100 4.69 -1.95 -8.07
CA GLN A 100 4.19 -2.60 -6.87
C GLN A 100 4.00 -4.09 -7.11
N TYR A 101 4.42 -4.90 -6.13
CA TYR A 101 4.12 -6.32 -6.00
C TYR A 101 3.30 -6.53 -4.73
N GLN A 102 2.33 -7.44 -4.80
CA GLN A 102 1.47 -7.76 -3.66
C GLN A 102 1.11 -9.23 -3.66
N GLU A 103 1.34 -9.90 -2.55
CA GLU A 103 0.74 -11.19 -2.22
C GLU A 103 -0.53 -10.95 -1.41
N TYR A 104 -1.58 -11.70 -1.69
CA TYR A 104 -2.84 -11.58 -0.97
C TYR A 104 -3.54 -12.91 -0.77
N ASN A 105 -4.29 -13.00 0.33
CA ASN A 105 -5.22 -14.08 0.61
C ASN A 105 -6.49 -13.47 1.19
N ARG A 106 -7.57 -13.48 0.42
CA ARG A 106 -8.83 -12.81 0.72
C ARG A 106 -9.96 -13.80 0.72
N GLY A 107 -10.88 -13.65 1.69
CA GLY A 107 -12.06 -14.48 1.79
C GLY A 107 -13.15 -13.84 2.62
N GLY A 108 -14.39 -14.21 2.36
CA GLY A 108 -15.55 -13.77 3.15
C GLY A 108 -16.02 -12.33 2.93
N PHE A 109 -15.32 -11.52 2.15
CA PHE A 109 -15.75 -10.17 1.78
C PHE A 109 -16.38 -10.17 0.39
N GLY A 110 -17.61 -9.66 0.28
CA GLY A 110 -18.40 -9.72 -0.96
C GLY A 110 -17.92 -8.84 -2.11
N PHE A 111 -16.92 -7.98 -1.91
CA PHE A 111 -16.41 -7.10 -2.95
C PHE A 111 -14.92 -6.80 -2.74
N PRO A 112 -14.14 -6.75 -3.80
CA PRO A 112 -14.46 -7.06 -5.22
C PRO A 112 -14.19 -8.52 -5.60
N ILE A 113 -13.80 -9.41 -4.68
CA ILE A 113 -13.05 -10.61 -5.03
C ILE A 113 -13.75 -11.91 -4.69
N ALA A 114 -14.31 -12.04 -3.51
CA ALA A 114 -14.95 -13.30 -3.11
C ALA A 114 -16.33 -13.06 -2.50
N SER A 115 -17.34 -13.71 -3.05
CA SER A 115 -18.66 -13.77 -2.46
C SER A 115 -18.87 -15.13 -1.81
N GLY A 116 -19.32 -15.13 -0.57
CA GLY A 116 -19.64 -16.37 0.15
C GLY A 116 -18.41 -17.16 0.61
N LEU A 117 -18.51 -18.47 0.62
CA LEU A 117 -17.52 -19.42 1.14
C LEU A 117 -16.29 -19.63 0.23
N LYS A 118 -15.94 -18.66 -0.60
CA LYS A 118 -14.79 -18.76 -1.50
C LYS A 118 -13.65 -17.91 -0.99
N THR A 119 -12.45 -18.48 -1.04
CA THR A 119 -11.20 -17.79 -0.75
C THR A 119 -10.42 -17.63 -2.04
N GLU A 120 -9.84 -16.46 -2.24
CA GLU A 120 -8.95 -16.17 -3.36
C GLU A 120 -7.57 -15.78 -2.80
N GLU A 121 -6.55 -16.49 -3.23
CA GLU A 121 -5.16 -16.12 -3.01
C GLU A 121 -4.47 -15.81 -4.33
N GLY A 122 -3.43 -14.99 -4.29
CA GLY A 122 -2.68 -14.71 -5.50
C GLY A 122 -1.57 -13.70 -5.31
N ASP A 123 -0.86 -13.54 -6.43
CA ASP A 123 0.23 -12.61 -6.61
C ASP A 123 -0.16 -11.55 -7.62
N ALA A 124 -0.10 -10.29 -7.23
CA ALA A 124 -0.39 -9.16 -8.10
C ALA A 124 0.88 -8.35 -8.37
N PHE A 125 1.07 -7.98 -9.60
CA PHE A 125 2.18 -7.13 -10.04
C PHE A 125 1.67 -6.05 -10.98
N GLY A 126 2.11 -4.81 -10.77
CA GLY A 126 1.65 -3.70 -11.59
C GLY A 126 2.33 -2.38 -11.29
N ALA A 127 1.74 -1.34 -11.84
CA ALA A 127 2.16 0.04 -11.64
C ALA A 127 1.04 0.88 -11.03
N ALA A 128 1.41 1.86 -10.23
CA ALA A 128 0.49 2.84 -9.69
C ALA A 128 0.89 4.26 -10.10
N LEU A 129 -0.12 5.10 -10.27
CA LEU A 129 0.02 6.53 -10.42
C LEU A 129 -0.72 7.21 -9.28
N SER A 130 -0.10 8.19 -8.68
CA SER A 130 -0.68 8.93 -7.56
C SER A 130 -0.38 10.41 -7.66
N GLY A 131 -1.19 11.20 -7.00
CA GLY A 131 -0.97 12.63 -6.85
C GLY A 131 -1.51 13.11 -5.52
N GLY A 132 -0.91 14.16 -4.99
CA GLY A 132 -1.26 14.64 -3.67
C GLY A 132 -0.60 15.95 -3.31
N TYR A 133 -0.72 16.27 -2.04
CA TYR A 133 -0.18 17.49 -1.46
C TYR A 133 0.51 17.18 -0.13
N SER A 134 1.67 17.76 0.06
CA SER A 134 2.45 17.68 1.31
C SER A 134 2.31 19.00 2.07
N LEU A 135 1.65 18.94 3.21
CA LEU A 135 1.46 20.06 4.12
C LEU A 135 2.56 20.04 5.19
N MET A 136 3.37 21.07 5.22
CA MET A 136 4.36 21.26 6.27
C MET A 136 3.67 21.64 7.58
N LEU A 137 3.78 20.79 8.61
CA LEU A 137 3.27 21.05 9.95
C LEU A 137 4.30 21.74 10.84
N LYS A 138 5.56 21.28 10.75
CA LYS A 138 6.72 21.79 11.47
C LYS A 138 7.99 21.52 10.65
N GLU A 139 9.13 21.98 11.11
CA GLU A 139 10.44 21.88 10.47
C GLU A 139 10.77 20.47 9.93
N HIS A 140 10.40 19.41 10.67
CA HIS A 140 10.67 18.02 10.31
C HIS A 140 9.41 17.20 10.06
N TRP A 141 8.23 17.76 10.20
CA TRP A 141 6.97 17.03 10.13
C TRP A 141 6.06 17.53 9.04
N ASN A 142 5.69 16.64 8.14
CA ASN A 142 4.69 16.88 7.12
C ASN A 142 3.49 15.93 7.26
N LEU A 143 2.38 16.37 6.73
CA LEU A 143 1.19 15.55 6.48
C LEU A 143 0.99 15.48 4.97
N ASP A 144 1.13 14.28 4.42
CA ASP A 144 0.88 14.03 3.00
C ASP A 144 -0.52 13.46 2.83
N PHE A 145 -1.28 14.02 1.89
CA PHE A 145 -2.56 13.48 1.47
C PHE A 145 -2.63 13.41 -0.04
N GLY A 146 -3.22 12.33 -0.52
CA GLY A 146 -3.29 12.07 -1.95
C GLY A 146 -4.17 10.88 -2.28
N LEU A 147 -4.35 10.71 -3.57
CA LEU A 147 -5.08 9.59 -4.16
C LEU A 147 -4.27 8.98 -5.29
N GLY A 148 -4.53 7.71 -5.55
CA GLY A 148 -3.87 7.02 -6.63
C GLY A 148 -4.69 5.87 -7.19
N VAL A 149 -4.22 5.40 -8.33
CA VAL A 149 -4.76 4.26 -9.03
C VAL A 149 -3.67 3.22 -9.23
N TRP A 150 -4.03 1.97 -9.12
CA TRP A 150 -3.13 0.84 -9.30
C TRP A 150 -3.70 -0.14 -10.30
N GLY A 151 -2.87 -0.58 -11.25
CA GLY A 151 -3.26 -1.53 -12.27
C GLY A 151 -2.13 -2.47 -12.66
N GLY A 152 -2.50 -3.65 -13.13
CA GLY A 152 -1.55 -4.67 -13.51
C GLY A 152 -2.19 -6.04 -13.72
N TRP A 153 -1.43 -7.07 -13.45
CA TRP A 153 -1.87 -8.46 -13.59
C TRP A 153 -1.80 -9.16 -12.24
N THR A 154 -2.76 -10.06 -12.01
CA THR A 154 -2.74 -10.94 -10.86
C THR A 154 -2.89 -12.41 -11.30
N LYS A 155 -2.00 -13.25 -10.81
CA LYS A 155 -2.13 -14.70 -10.86
C LYS A 155 -2.89 -15.12 -9.62
N TYR A 156 -4.07 -15.71 -9.79
CA TYR A 156 -4.97 -16.03 -8.70
C TYR A 156 -5.35 -17.52 -8.68
N ARG A 157 -5.70 -17.99 -7.50
CA ARG A 157 -6.33 -19.29 -7.24
C ARG A 157 -7.50 -19.09 -6.32
N LYS A 158 -8.64 -19.72 -6.66
CA LYS A 158 -9.83 -19.72 -5.83
C LYS A 158 -10.03 -21.09 -5.23
N PHE A 159 -10.40 -21.11 -3.98
CA PHE A 159 -10.69 -22.32 -3.22
C PHE A 159 -12.15 -22.33 -2.79
N ALA A 160 -12.81 -23.47 -2.90
CA ALA A 160 -14.13 -23.67 -2.31
C ALA A 160 -13.97 -24.14 -0.86
N TYR A 161 -14.79 -23.60 0.04
CA TYR A 161 -14.91 -24.06 1.40
C TYR A 161 -16.31 -24.73 1.58
N PRO A 162 -16.48 -25.85 2.28
CA PRO A 162 -15.52 -26.63 3.05
C PRO A 162 -14.82 -27.77 2.28
N GLU A 163 -14.79 -27.76 0.97
CA GLU A 163 -14.26 -28.85 0.14
C GLU A 163 -12.72 -28.97 0.21
N ASN A 164 -12.15 -29.10 1.40
CA ASN A 164 -10.76 -29.47 1.67
C ASN A 164 -9.70 -28.76 0.81
N GLY A 165 -9.87 -27.46 0.56
CA GLY A 165 -8.88 -26.68 -0.18
C GLY A 165 -8.78 -27.01 -1.67
N LYS A 166 -9.80 -27.61 -2.27
CA LYS A 166 -9.81 -27.90 -3.69
C LYS A 166 -9.81 -26.61 -4.50
N ILE A 167 -8.83 -26.46 -5.39
CA ILE A 167 -8.78 -25.36 -6.35
C ILE A 167 -9.99 -25.47 -7.28
N THR A 168 -10.83 -24.44 -7.29
CA THR A 168 -12.02 -24.36 -8.16
C THR A 168 -11.75 -23.58 -9.44
N GLU A 169 -10.82 -22.63 -9.37
CA GLU A 169 -10.46 -21.78 -10.50
C GLU A 169 -9.04 -21.23 -10.29
N GLU A 170 -8.26 -21.19 -11.33
CA GLU A 170 -6.96 -20.52 -11.35
C GLU A 170 -6.75 -19.80 -12.68
N GLY A 171 -5.96 -18.74 -12.67
CA GLY A 171 -5.68 -18.01 -13.89
C GLY A 171 -4.88 -16.73 -13.69
N LEU A 172 -4.76 -16.02 -14.80
CA LEU A 172 -4.18 -14.67 -14.84
C LEU A 172 -5.29 -13.70 -15.24
N LYS A 173 -5.47 -12.62 -14.49
CA LYS A 173 -6.42 -11.56 -14.84
C LYS A 173 -5.77 -10.19 -14.75
N TRP A 174 -6.21 -9.27 -15.58
CA TRP A 174 -5.88 -7.87 -15.47
C TRP A 174 -6.78 -7.18 -14.43
N PHE A 175 -6.26 -6.19 -13.74
CA PHE A 175 -7.02 -5.38 -12.78
C PHE A 175 -6.66 -3.91 -12.89
N PHE A 176 -7.60 -3.06 -12.49
CA PHE A 176 -7.40 -1.64 -12.31
C PHE A 176 -8.24 -1.19 -11.10
N LEU A 177 -7.58 -0.61 -10.10
CA LEU A 177 -8.19 -0.26 -8.82
C LEU A 177 -7.86 1.18 -8.42
N PRO A 178 -8.85 2.05 -8.24
CA PRO A 178 -8.67 3.39 -7.67
C PRO A 178 -8.68 3.30 -6.12
N ASN A 179 -7.74 2.57 -5.54
CA ASN A 179 -7.77 2.22 -4.12
C ASN A 179 -6.56 2.72 -3.33
N GLU A 180 -5.75 3.59 -3.89
CA GLU A 180 -4.65 4.16 -3.13
C GLU A 180 -5.08 5.45 -2.45
N VAL A 181 -5.34 5.37 -1.13
CA VAL A 181 -5.59 6.52 -0.27
C VAL A 181 -4.32 6.82 0.51
N ILE A 182 -3.78 8.01 0.31
CA ILE A 182 -2.55 8.46 0.99
C ILE A 182 -2.96 9.48 2.04
N LEU A 183 -2.73 9.13 3.30
CA LEU A 183 -2.80 10.02 4.45
C LEU A 183 -1.61 9.68 5.32
N SER A 184 -0.47 10.31 5.08
CA SER A 184 0.78 9.90 5.70
C SER A 184 1.34 10.97 6.62
N LEU A 185 1.73 10.56 7.82
CA LEU A 185 2.58 11.36 8.67
C LEU A 185 4.03 11.10 8.25
N VAL A 186 4.73 12.17 7.87
CA VAL A 186 6.07 12.12 7.30
C VAL A 186 7.05 12.83 8.22
N TYR A 187 8.14 12.15 8.57
CA TYR A 187 9.26 12.74 9.28
C TYR A 187 10.45 12.90 8.32
N ILE A 188 11.00 14.11 8.26
CA ILE A 188 12.06 14.51 7.34
C ILE A 188 13.33 14.81 8.14
N PHE A 189 14.43 14.19 7.74
CA PHE A 189 15.74 14.31 8.41
C PHE A 189 16.59 15.42 7.80
#